data_b6cdf66304b5c082f5cd73d1d08724b2
#
_entry.id   b6cdf66304b5c082f5cd73d1d08724b2
#
_cell.length_a   1.000
_cell.length_b   1.000
_cell.length_c   1.000
_cell.angle_alpha   90.00
_cell.angle_beta   90.00
_cell.angle_gamma   90.00
#
_symmetry.space_group_name_H-M   'P 1'
#
loop_
_entity.id
_entity.type
_entity.pdbx_description
1 polymer ?
#
loop_
_entity_poly.entity_id
_entity_poly.type
_entity_poly.pdbx_seq_one_letter_code
_entity_poly.pdbx_strand_id
1 'polypeptide(L)'
;MYKRQDKIDYTDKGVFDAISTGRCDGIFQLESAGMKSFMKELKPSNLEDLIAGISLYRPGPMDFIPQYIEGKNNQQNVTYACPQLEPILKPTYGCIVYQEQVMQIVRDLAGYSWGRSDLVRRAMSKKKAYVMEQERKNFIYGNPEEGVKGCVNNAVSYTHLRAHE
;
A
#
# COMPACT_ATOMS: atom_id res chain seq x y z
N MET A 1 19.65 -16.41 26.38
CA MET A 1 19.73 -14.93 26.44
C MET A 1 18.54 -14.36 25.67
N TYR A 2 17.51 -13.90 26.38
CA TYR A 2 16.33 -13.30 25.73
C TYR A 2 16.73 -11.93 25.19
N LYS A 3 16.70 -11.77 23.85
CA LYS A 3 16.89 -10.46 23.22
C LYS A 3 15.64 -9.63 23.48
N ARG A 4 15.78 -8.51 24.12
CA ARG A 4 14.67 -7.58 24.39
C ARG A 4 14.41 -6.76 23.14
N GLN A 5 13.38 -7.14 22.39
CA GLN A 5 12.98 -6.46 21.14
C GLN A 5 12.54 -5.01 21.39
N ASP A 6 12.04 -4.72 22.59
CA ASP A 6 11.69 -3.39 23.04
C ASP A 6 12.86 -2.38 23.14
N LYS A 7 14.10 -2.90 23.06
CA LYS A 7 15.34 -2.11 23.10
C LYS A 7 16.07 -2.00 21.77
N ILE A 8 15.46 -2.48 20.69
CA ILE A 8 16.07 -2.37 19.36
C ILE A 8 15.92 -0.92 18.87
N ASP A 9 17.03 -0.34 18.42
CA ASP A 9 17.01 0.94 17.72
C ASP A 9 16.59 0.72 16.26
N TYR A 10 15.34 1.04 15.93
CA TYR A 10 14.81 0.94 14.58
C TYR A 10 15.26 2.12 13.68
N THR A 11 16.08 3.03 14.18
CA THR A 11 16.61 4.18 13.43
C THR A 11 18.11 4.02 13.08
N ASP A 12 18.70 2.86 13.36
CA ASP A 12 20.12 2.60 13.06
C ASP A 12 20.39 2.69 11.56
N LYS A 13 21.00 3.81 11.16
CA LYS A 13 21.34 4.10 9.77
C LYS A 13 22.30 3.06 9.18
N GLY A 14 23.21 2.51 9.96
CA GLY A 14 24.18 1.50 9.49
C GLY A 14 23.50 0.23 8.98
N VAL A 15 22.36 -0.16 9.59
CA VAL A 15 21.55 -1.29 9.14
C VAL A 15 20.91 -0.99 7.79
N PHE A 16 20.28 0.19 7.63
CA PHE A 16 19.64 0.57 6.36
C PHE A 16 20.66 0.74 5.23
N ASP A 17 21.82 1.32 5.52
CA ASP A 17 22.93 1.44 4.56
C ASP A 17 23.43 0.05 4.12
N ALA A 18 23.56 -0.90 5.03
CA ALA A 18 23.95 -2.27 4.71
C ALA A 18 22.92 -2.95 3.79
N ILE A 19 21.63 -2.84 4.10
CA ILE A 19 20.53 -3.38 3.28
C ILE A 19 20.52 -2.71 1.90
N SER A 20 20.70 -1.40 1.83
CA SER A 20 20.73 -0.62 0.58
C SER A 20 21.90 -1.00 -0.34
N THR A 21 22.96 -1.62 0.19
CA THR A 21 24.05 -2.19 -0.62
C THR A 21 23.79 -3.63 -1.03
N GLY A 22 22.67 -4.23 -0.61
CA GLY A 22 22.29 -5.62 -0.89
C GLY A 22 22.98 -6.64 0.02
N ARG A 23 23.57 -6.21 1.13
CA ARG A 23 24.12 -7.10 2.17
C ARG A 23 22.98 -7.64 3.02
N CYS A 24 22.21 -8.58 2.45
CA CYS A 24 20.99 -9.11 3.06
C CYS A 24 21.08 -10.63 3.34
N ASP A 25 22.29 -11.19 3.33
CA ASP A 25 22.49 -12.61 3.65
C ASP A 25 22.11 -12.89 5.11
N GLY A 26 21.31 -13.92 5.34
CA GLY A 26 20.79 -14.24 6.66
C GLY A 26 19.65 -13.35 7.17
N ILE A 27 19.19 -12.38 6.37
CA ILE A 27 18.04 -11.54 6.74
C ILE A 27 16.77 -12.15 6.11
N PHE A 28 15.88 -12.64 6.96
CA PHE A 28 14.63 -13.25 6.51
C PHE A 28 13.87 -12.38 5.51
N GLN A 29 13.39 -12.97 4.43
CA GLN A 29 12.69 -12.36 3.29
C GLN A 29 13.55 -11.44 2.39
N LEU A 30 14.77 -11.06 2.77
CA LEU A 30 15.63 -10.18 1.98
C LEU A 30 16.76 -10.91 1.23
N GLU A 31 16.90 -12.23 1.40
CA GLU A 31 18.05 -13.01 0.93
C GLU A 31 18.05 -13.31 -0.57
N SER A 32 16.87 -13.34 -1.23
CA SER A 32 16.81 -13.70 -2.65
C SER A 32 17.54 -12.69 -3.53
N ALA A 33 18.12 -13.15 -4.64
CA ALA A 33 18.84 -12.29 -5.58
C ALA A 33 17.98 -11.12 -6.08
N GLY A 34 16.70 -11.40 -6.39
CA GLY A 34 15.76 -10.37 -6.83
C GLY A 34 15.46 -9.35 -5.74
N MET A 35 15.25 -9.82 -4.49
CA MET A 35 15.00 -8.90 -3.37
C MET A 35 16.25 -8.05 -3.05
N LYS A 36 17.45 -8.63 -3.11
CA LYS A 36 18.71 -7.87 -2.96
C LYS A 36 18.86 -6.79 -4.02
N SER A 37 18.52 -7.10 -5.28
CA SER A 37 18.51 -6.12 -6.37
C SER A 37 17.50 -5.01 -6.10
N PHE A 38 16.30 -5.38 -5.68
CA PHE A 38 15.25 -4.42 -5.34
C PHE A 38 15.65 -3.52 -4.16
N MET A 39 16.26 -4.05 -3.10
CA MET A 39 16.74 -3.23 -1.97
C MET A 39 17.80 -2.21 -2.38
N LYS A 40 18.64 -2.54 -3.38
CA LYS A 40 19.62 -1.58 -3.94
C LYS A 40 18.95 -0.41 -4.67
N GLU A 41 17.81 -0.67 -5.32
CA GLU A 41 17.03 0.37 -6.01
C GLU A 41 16.20 1.19 -5.03
N LEU A 42 15.52 0.52 -4.10
CA LEU A 42 14.65 1.13 -3.09
C LEU A 42 15.44 2.02 -2.13
N LYS A 43 16.67 1.62 -1.77
CA LYS A 43 17.52 2.30 -0.78
C LYS A 43 16.74 2.65 0.48
N PRO A 44 16.27 1.66 1.24
CA PRO A 44 15.45 1.92 2.41
C PRO A 44 16.22 2.77 3.42
N SER A 45 15.55 3.77 3.98
CA SER A 45 16.12 4.70 4.96
C SER A 45 15.46 4.59 6.34
N ASN A 46 14.38 3.83 6.45
CA ASN A 46 13.61 3.62 7.65
C ASN A 46 12.89 2.26 7.60
N LEU A 47 12.26 1.88 8.70
CA LEU A 47 11.56 0.61 8.81
C LEU A 47 10.33 0.54 7.87
N GLU A 48 9.63 1.65 7.69
CA GLU A 48 8.46 1.75 6.83
C GLU A 48 8.81 1.43 5.37
N ASP A 49 9.96 1.88 4.89
CA ASP A 49 10.46 1.53 3.55
C ASP A 49 10.70 0.01 3.41
N LEU A 50 11.21 -0.65 4.44
CA LEU A 50 11.39 -2.11 4.41
C LEU A 50 10.05 -2.84 4.40
N ILE A 51 9.11 -2.41 5.23
CA ILE A 51 7.77 -3.00 5.31
C ILE A 51 7.06 -2.84 3.95
N ALA A 52 7.13 -1.66 3.35
CA ALA A 52 6.57 -1.40 2.02
C ALA A 52 7.28 -2.23 0.95
N GLY A 53 8.60 -2.32 0.99
CA GLY A 53 9.39 -3.12 0.06
C GLY A 53 9.00 -4.59 0.09
N ILE A 54 8.90 -5.20 1.27
CA ILE A 54 8.46 -6.59 1.43
C ILE A 54 7.01 -6.77 0.93
N SER A 55 6.16 -5.77 1.10
CA SER A 55 4.77 -5.81 0.67
C SER A 55 4.62 -5.68 -0.84
N LEU A 56 5.46 -4.85 -1.47
CA LEU A 56 5.47 -4.63 -2.93
C LEU A 56 6.11 -5.79 -3.70
N TYR A 57 7.09 -6.48 -3.13
CA TYR A 57 7.81 -7.57 -3.81
C TYR A 57 6.99 -8.87 -3.84
N ARG A 58 5.84 -8.82 -4.50
CA ARG A 58 4.90 -9.93 -4.70
C ARG A 58 4.28 -9.83 -6.09
N PRO A 59 3.89 -10.97 -6.73
CA PRO A 59 3.15 -10.94 -7.99
C PRO A 59 1.91 -10.03 -7.91
N GLY A 60 1.78 -9.09 -8.82
CA GLY A 60 0.76 -8.04 -8.83
C GLY A 60 1.29 -6.70 -8.32
N PRO A 61 1.53 -6.53 -7.02
CA PRO A 61 2.08 -5.27 -6.48
C PRO A 61 3.45 -4.86 -7.02
N MET A 62 4.25 -5.80 -7.54
CA MET A 62 5.57 -5.52 -8.13
C MET A 62 5.52 -4.48 -9.25
N ASP A 63 4.43 -4.39 -10.00
CA ASP A 63 4.28 -3.43 -11.09
C ASP A 63 4.27 -1.97 -10.60
N PHE A 64 4.00 -1.76 -9.31
CA PHE A 64 4.01 -0.43 -8.66
C PHE A 64 5.36 -0.04 -8.05
N ILE A 65 6.36 -0.91 -8.07
CA ILE A 65 7.70 -0.63 -7.53
C ILE A 65 8.31 0.62 -8.15
N PRO A 66 8.31 0.81 -9.49
CA PRO A 66 8.87 2.01 -10.10
C PRO A 66 8.18 3.29 -9.61
N GLN A 67 6.84 3.28 -9.51
CA GLN A 67 6.07 4.42 -9.02
C GLN A 67 6.38 4.73 -7.55
N TYR A 68 6.51 3.70 -6.72
CA TYR A 68 6.86 3.85 -5.31
C TYR A 68 8.25 4.49 -5.14
N ILE A 69 9.26 4.00 -5.88
CA ILE A 69 10.64 4.52 -5.84
C ILE A 69 10.65 5.96 -6.35
N GLU A 70 9.96 6.26 -7.44
CA GLU A 70 9.85 7.63 -7.97
C GLU A 70 9.22 8.56 -6.94
N GLY A 71 8.08 8.18 -6.36
CA GLY A 71 7.42 8.98 -5.32
C GLY A 71 8.27 9.17 -4.07
N LYS A 72 9.03 8.15 -3.67
CA LYS A 72 9.97 8.25 -2.56
C LYS A 72 11.07 9.27 -2.82
N ASN A 73 11.67 9.24 -4.02
CA ASN A 73 12.79 10.12 -4.38
C ASN A 73 12.33 11.56 -4.69
N ASN A 74 11.11 11.73 -5.21
CA ASN A 74 10.56 12.99 -5.68
C ASN A 74 9.20 13.27 -5.03
N GLN A 75 9.14 13.33 -3.70
CA GLN A 75 7.89 13.49 -2.94
C GLN A 75 7.06 14.71 -3.36
N GLN A 76 7.70 15.77 -3.83
CA GLN A 76 7.04 16.98 -4.33
C GLN A 76 6.23 16.76 -5.62
N ASN A 77 6.52 15.68 -6.36
CA ASN A 77 5.84 15.35 -7.61
C ASN A 77 4.68 14.37 -7.38
N VAL A 78 4.51 13.88 -6.16
CA VAL A 78 3.40 12.98 -5.83
C VAL A 78 2.09 13.75 -5.90
N THR A 79 1.19 13.29 -6.76
CA THR A 79 -0.15 13.87 -6.92
C THR A 79 -1.21 12.90 -6.40
N TYR A 80 -2.24 13.45 -5.79
CA TYR A 80 -3.38 12.69 -5.29
C TYR A 80 -4.62 13.05 -6.09
N ALA A 81 -5.41 12.05 -6.47
CA ALA A 81 -6.63 12.27 -7.25
C ALA A 81 -7.68 13.11 -6.50
N CYS A 82 -7.63 13.13 -5.18
CA CYS A 82 -8.40 14.06 -4.35
C CYS A 82 -7.67 14.31 -3.00
N PRO A 83 -7.97 15.42 -2.31
CA PRO A 83 -7.31 15.78 -1.05
C PRO A 83 -7.47 14.72 0.06
N GLN A 84 -8.58 13.99 0.06
CA GLN A 84 -8.87 12.96 1.06
C GLN A 84 -7.91 11.76 0.99
N LEU A 85 -7.27 11.53 -0.17
CA LEU A 85 -6.30 10.45 -0.35
C LEU A 85 -4.92 10.79 0.21
N GLU A 86 -4.56 12.07 0.30
CA GLU A 86 -3.24 12.47 0.79
C GLU A 86 -2.91 11.88 2.17
N PRO A 87 -3.74 12.03 3.23
CA PRO A 87 -3.40 11.49 4.54
C PRO A 87 -3.28 9.95 4.56
N ILE A 88 -3.98 9.26 3.64
CA ILE A 88 -3.97 7.80 3.54
C ILE A 88 -2.73 7.30 2.79
N LEU A 89 -2.37 7.94 1.69
CA LEU A 89 -1.35 7.48 0.76
C LEU A 89 0.00 8.20 0.91
N LYS A 90 0.08 9.27 1.68
CA LYS A 90 1.32 10.00 1.94
C LYS A 90 2.45 9.13 2.50
N PRO A 91 2.18 8.22 3.46
CA PRO A 91 3.20 7.32 3.99
C PRO A 91 3.77 6.33 2.95
N THR A 92 3.05 6.12 1.85
CA THR A 92 3.43 5.21 0.77
C THR A 92 3.62 5.92 -0.57
N TYR A 93 3.91 7.22 -0.51
CA TYR A 93 4.26 8.06 -1.67
C TYR A 93 3.21 7.99 -2.80
N GLY A 94 1.93 7.99 -2.45
CA GLY A 94 0.83 7.96 -3.40
C GLY A 94 0.43 6.56 -3.90
N CYS A 95 1.13 5.51 -3.48
CA CYS A 95 0.81 4.14 -3.86
C CYS A 95 -0.11 3.46 -2.83
N ILE A 96 -1.02 2.61 -3.30
CA ILE A 96 -1.74 1.68 -2.43
C ILE A 96 -0.86 0.45 -2.24
N VAL A 97 -0.33 0.28 -1.03
CA VAL A 97 0.57 -0.83 -0.66
C VAL A 97 -0.12 -1.80 0.30
N TYR A 98 -0.93 -1.28 1.21
CA TYR A 98 -1.51 -2.03 2.31
C TYR A 98 -3.02 -2.22 2.16
N GLN A 99 -3.52 -3.38 2.60
CA GLN A 99 -4.96 -3.67 2.60
C GLN A 99 -5.75 -2.68 3.48
N GLU A 100 -5.15 -2.20 4.54
CA GLU A 100 -5.71 -1.19 5.43
C GLU A 100 -5.98 0.13 4.72
N GLN A 101 -5.11 0.51 3.78
CA GLN A 101 -5.33 1.72 2.96
C GLN A 101 -6.57 1.56 2.08
N VAL A 102 -6.80 0.38 1.48
CA VAL A 102 -8.02 0.11 0.71
C VAL A 102 -9.26 0.27 1.59
N MET A 103 -9.24 -0.33 2.80
CA MET A 103 -10.36 -0.22 3.74
C MET A 103 -10.62 1.23 4.14
N GLN A 104 -9.56 2.00 4.37
CA GLN A 104 -9.66 3.40 4.73
C GLN A 104 -10.18 4.26 3.58
N ILE A 105 -9.72 4.01 2.34
CA ILE A 105 -10.18 4.69 1.14
C ILE A 105 -11.70 4.51 0.96
N VAL A 106 -12.21 3.28 0.96
CA VAL A 106 -13.64 3.04 0.74
C VAL A 106 -14.50 3.63 1.86
N ARG A 107 -13.99 3.65 3.08
CA ARG A 107 -14.65 4.27 4.22
C ARG A 107 -14.69 5.79 4.10
N ASP A 108 -13.55 6.41 3.89
CA ASP A 108 -13.41 7.86 3.98
C ASP A 108 -13.97 8.57 2.73
N LEU A 109 -13.91 7.92 1.55
CA LEU A 109 -14.44 8.49 0.32
C LEU A 109 -15.90 8.12 0.04
N ALA A 110 -16.35 6.93 0.39
CA ALA A 110 -17.68 6.45 0.04
C ALA A 110 -18.58 6.14 1.24
N GLY A 111 -18.09 6.37 2.46
CA GLY A 111 -18.88 6.23 3.69
C GLY A 111 -19.15 4.78 4.09
N TYR A 112 -18.27 3.85 3.71
CA TYR A 112 -18.39 2.44 4.13
C TYR A 112 -18.20 2.28 5.64
N SER A 113 -18.94 1.35 6.23
CA SER A 113 -18.67 0.88 7.58
C SER A 113 -17.38 0.04 7.61
N TRP A 114 -16.79 -0.13 8.79
CA TRP A 114 -15.62 -1.00 8.97
C TRP A 114 -15.87 -2.43 8.48
N GLY A 115 -17.02 -3.02 8.85
CA GLY A 115 -17.38 -4.38 8.43
C GLY A 115 -17.51 -4.50 6.92
N ARG A 116 -18.11 -3.49 6.25
CA ARG A 116 -18.23 -3.48 4.81
C ARG A 116 -16.90 -3.26 4.09
N SER A 117 -16.03 -2.41 4.63
CA SER A 117 -14.67 -2.24 4.10
C SER A 117 -13.89 -3.54 4.11
N ASP A 118 -14.07 -4.38 5.14
CA ASP A 118 -13.45 -5.70 5.21
C ASP A 118 -14.02 -6.68 4.15
N LEU A 119 -15.31 -6.56 3.80
CA LEU A 119 -15.87 -7.34 2.67
C LEU A 119 -15.18 -6.99 1.35
N VAL A 120 -14.95 -5.70 1.07
CA VAL A 120 -14.21 -5.25 -0.12
C VAL A 120 -12.80 -5.85 -0.12
N ARG A 121 -12.06 -5.69 0.98
CA ARG A 121 -10.72 -6.27 1.14
C ARG A 121 -10.69 -7.78 0.86
N ARG A 122 -11.65 -8.52 1.41
CA ARG A 122 -11.75 -9.99 1.19
C ARG A 122 -12.09 -10.33 -0.26
N ALA A 123 -12.96 -9.53 -0.91
CA ALA A 123 -13.33 -9.74 -2.30
C ALA A 123 -12.13 -9.56 -3.22
N MET A 124 -11.31 -8.52 -2.99
CA MET A 124 -10.05 -8.29 -3.69
C MET A 124 -9.08 -9.46 -3.51
N SER A 125 -8.82 -9.86 -2.26
CA SER A 125 -7.89 -10.96 -1.95
C SER A 125 -8.31 -12.30 -2.57
N LYS A 126 -9.63 -12.54 -2.69
CA LYS A 126 -10.18 -13.78 -3.26
C LYS A 126 -10.48 -13.65 -4.77
N LYS A 127 -10.11 -12.53 -5.41
CA LYS A 127 -10.36 -12.23 -6.83
C LYS A 127 -11.81 -12.51 -7.26
N LYS A 128 -12.78 -12.13 -6.42
CA LYS A 128 -14.21 -12.31 -6.71
C LYS A 128 -14.72 -11.18 -7.62
N ALA A 129 -14.51 -11.31 -8.93
CA ALA A 129 -14.82 -10.28 -9.92
C ALA A 129 -16.26 -9.74 -9.82
N TYR A 130 -17.25 -10.64 -9.66
CA TYR A 130 -18.66 -10.22 -9.53
C TYR A 130 -18.88 -9.31 -8.31
N VAL A 131 -18.32 -9.68 -7.15
CA VAL A 131 -18.46 -8.88 -5.93
C VAL A 131 -17.75 -7.55 -6.10
N MET A 132 -16.57 -7.54 -6.72
CA MET A 132 -15.81 -6.32 -6.99
C MET A 132 -16.57 -5.36 -7.91
N GLU A 133 -17.26 -5.87 -8.94
CA GLU A 133 -18.06 -5.02 -9.82
C GLU A 133 -19.29 -4.43 -9.10
N GLN A 134 -19.92 -5.18 -8.20
CA GLN A 134 -21.00 -4.64 -7.36
C GLN A 134 -20.46 -3.56 -6.39
N GLU A 135 -19.36 -3.84 -5.72
CA GLU A 135 -18.76 -2.87 -4.80
C GLU A 135 -18.21 -1.63 -5.52
N ARG A 136 -17.73 -1.79 -6.77
CA ARG A 136 -17.37 -0.64 -7.61
C ARG A 136 -18.56 0.29 -7.86
N LYS A 137 -19.73 -0.27 -8.17
CA LYS A 137 -20.96 0.53 -8.34
C LYS A 137 -21.38 1.21 -7.05
N ASN A 138 -21.37 0.46 -5.94
CA ASN A 138 -21.68 1.00 -4.61
C ASN A 138 -20.69 2.11 -4.20
N PHE A 139 -19.41 1.94 -4.49
CA PHE A 139 -18.39 2.94 -4.20
C PHE A 139 -18.62 4.24 -4.99
N ILE A 140 -19.00 4.14 -6.28
CA ILE A 140 -19.18 5.32 -7.14
C ILE A 140 -20.52 6.00 -6.85
N TYR A 141 -21.60 5.25 -6.87
CA TYR A 141 -22.97 5.79 -6.89
C TYR A 141 -23.66 5.74 -5.53
N GLY A 142 -23.08 5.03 -4.58
CA GLY A 142 -23.71 4.76 -3.30
C GLY A 142 -24.69 3.60 -3.33
N ASN A 143 -25.08 3.18 -2.14
CA ASN A 143 -26.16 2.21 -1.90
C ASN A 143 -26.82 2.54 -0.57
N PRO A 144 -27.91 3.34 -0.58
CA PRO A 144 -28.58 3.77 0.65
C PRO A 144 -29.12 2.62 1.49
N GLU A 145 -29.55 1.51 0.88
CA GLU A 145 -30.07 0.33 1.58
C GLU A 145 -29.00 -0.32 2.47
N GLU A 146 -27.74 -0.21 2.05
CA GLU A 146 -26.58 -0.74 2.76
C GLU A 146 -25.75 0.34 3.47
N GLY A 147 -26.27 1.57 3.54
CA GLY A 147 -25.64 2.69 4.23
C GLY A 147 -24.39 3.25 3.56
N VAL A 148 -24.18 3.00 2.26
CA VAL A 148 -23.04 3.51 1.49
C VAL A 148 -23.43 4.82 0.81
N LYS A 149 -22.70 5.88 1.10
CA LYS A 149 -22.98 7.23 0.56
C LYS A 149 -22.55 7.42 -0.89
N GLY A 150 -21.58 6.66 -1.34
CA GLY A 150 -20.93 6.83 -2.63
C GLY A 150 -19.78 7.85 -2.62
N CYS A 151 -18.92 7.77 -3.61
CA CYS A 151 -17.76 8.64 -3.73
C CYS A 151 -18.18 10.02 -4.27
N VAL A 152 -17.72 11.07 -3.61
CA VAL A 152 -18.03 12.48 -3.96
C VAL A 152 -17.35 12.90 -5.27
N ASN A 153 -16.29 12.22 -5.68
CA ASN A 153 -15.53 12.52 -6.89
C ASN A 153 -15.34 11.26 -7.76
N ASN A 154 -16.10 11.14 -8.84
CA ASN A 154 -16.06 10.01 -9.75
C ASN A 154 -14.67 9.75 -10.37
N ALA A 155 -13.80 10.77 -10.46
CA ALA A 155 -12.44 10.61 -10.98
C ALA A 155 -11.57 9.71 -10.10
N VAL A 156 -11.84 9.68 -8.79
CA VAL A 156 -11.07 8.88 -7.82
C VAL A 156 -11.33 7.39 -7.97
N SER A 157 -12.54 7.01 -8.35
CA SER A 157 -12.94 5.59 -8.42
C SER A 157 -12.23 4.81 -9.52
N TYR A 158 -11.82 5.49 -10.60
CA TYR A 158 -11.28 4.82 -11.79
C TYR A 158 -9.81 4.42 -11.63
N THR A 159 -9.03 5.18 -10.89
CA THR A 159 -7.58 4.95 -10.75
C THR A 159 -7.23 3.94 -9.68
N HIS A 160 -8.01 3.82 -8.61
CA HIS A 160 -7.61 3.04 -7.44
C HIS A 160 -8.19 1.63 -7.37
N LEU A 161 -9.37 1.38 -7.96
CA LEU A 161 -9.92 0.01 -8.02
C LEU A 161 -9.23 -0.85 -9.09
N ARG A 162 -8.65 -0.24 -10.12
CA ARG A 162 -7.94 -0.94 -11.19
C ARG A 162 -6.50 -1.32 -10.81
N ALA A 163 -5.92 -0.71 -9.81
CA ALA A 163 -4.57 -0.98 -9.35
C ALA A 163 -4.38 -2.36 -8.70
N HIS A 164 -5.45 -3.14 -8.58
CA HIS A 164 -5.45 -4.46 -7.96
C HIS A 164 -6.06 -5.57 -8.85
N GLU A 165 -6.31 -5.30 -10.13
CA GLU A 165 -6.57 -6.32 -11.15
C GLU A 165 -5.26 -6.89 -11.70
#